data_03185e28b8c0ad9d591ead3c4c3992ab
#
_entry.id   03185e28b8c0ad9d591ead3c4c3992ab
#
_cell.length_a   1.000
_cell.length_b   1.000
_cell.length_c   1.000
_cell.angle_alpha   90.00
_cell.angle_beta   90.00
_cell.angle_gamma   90.00
#
_symmetry.space_group_name_H-M   'P 1'
#
loop_
_entity.id
_entity.type
_entity.pdbx_description
1 polymer ?
#
loop_
_entity_poly.entity_id
_entity_poly.type
_entity_poly.pdbx_seq_one_letter_code
_entity_poly.pdbx_strand_id
1 'polypeptide(L)'
;IGKTEEQLKEKNIQYKIGKFSFMANSRAKAIDDAEGFVKILADKKTDKVLGAHLIGPHAGELIAEIGVAMEFGASSEDIARTCHAHPTFSEAVKEAALSVDKRAIHS
;
A
#
# COMPACT_ATOMS: atom_id res chain seq x y z
N ILE A 1 3.76 -5.72 -7.93
CA ILE A 1 4.13 -6.98 -7.32
C ILE A 1 2.86 -7.76 -6.94
N GLY A 2 2.91 -9.08 -7.05
CA GLY A 2 1.77 -9.91 -6.75
C GLY A 2 0.67 -9.82 -7.80
N LYS A 3 -0.57 -10.04 -7.38
CA LYS A 3 -1.71 -10.13 -8.29
C LYS A 3 -2.39 -8.78 -8.52
N THR A 4 -2.92 -8.61 -9.73
CA THR A 4 -3.75 -7.45 -10.07
C THR A 4 -5.21 -7.74 -9.70
N GLU A 5 -6.05 -6.68 -9.67
CA GLU A 5 -7.48 -6.85 -9.44
C GLU A 5 -8.11 -7.77 -10.49
N GLU A 6 -7.69 -7.64 -11.75
CA GLU A 6 -8.21 -8.48 -12.84
C GLU A 6 -7.93 -9.95 -12.58
N GLN A 7 -6.69 -10.27 -12.15
CA GLN A 7 -6.32 -11.65 -11.83
C GLN A 7 -7.11 -12.20 -10.65
N LEU A 8 -7.37 -11.38 -9.63
CA LEU A 8 -8.16 -11.79 -8.49
C LEU A 8 -9.61 -12.06 -8.88
N LYS A 9 -10.18 -11.21 -9.74
CA LYS A 9 -11.54 -11.41 -10.24
C LYS A 9 -11.67 -12.68 -11.04
N GLU A 10 -10.70 -12.96 -11.91
CA GLU A 10 -10.69 -14.18 -12.73
C GLU A 10 -10.68 -15.45 -11.88
N LYS A 11 -10.01 -15.41 -10.74
CA LYS A 11 -9.90 -16.55 -9.82
C LYS A 11 -10.99 -16.58 -8.77
N ASN A 12 -11.95 -15.64 -8.82
CA ASN A 12 -13.02 -15.50 -7.84
C ASN A 12 -12.52 -15.32 -6.42
N ILE A 13 -11.38 -14.66 -6.25
CA ILE A 13 -10.83 -14.31 -4.93
C ILE A 13 -11.43 -12.98 -4.50
N GLN A 14 -12.09 -12.95 -3.36
CA GLN A 14 -12.63 -11.71 -2.80
C GLN A 14 -11.50 -10.94 -2.12
N TYR A 15 -11.43 -9.64 -2.37
CA TYR A 15 -10.34 -8.81 -1.89
C TYR A 15 -10.84 -7.44 -1.44
N LYS A 16 -9.99 -6.76 -0.65
CA LYS A 16 -10.17 -5.38 -0.23
C LYS A 16 -9.09 -4.53 -0.86
N ILE A 17 -9.38 -3.26 -1.09
CA ILE A 17 -8.44 -2.32 -1.70
C ILE A 17 -8.11 -1.22 -0.70
N GLY A 18 -6.82 -0.94 -0.53
CA GLY A 18 -6.35 0.27 0.13
C GLY A 18 -5.56 1.10 -0.87
N LYS A 19 -5.83 2.39 -0.93
CA LYS A 19 -5.15 3.28 -1.87
C LYS A 19 -4.87 4.62 -1.19
N PHE A 20 -3.68 5.16 -1.43
CA PHE A 20 -3.29 6.44 -0.88
C PHE A 20 -2.50 7.23 -1.92
N SER A 21 -2.95 8.48 -2.17
CA SER A 21 -2.30 9.37 -3.12
C SER A 21 -1.09 10.05 -2.48
N PHE A 22 0.01 10.19 -3.23
CA PHE A 22 1.16 10.96 -2.75
C PHE A 22 0.82 12.43 -2.52
N MET A 23 -0.27 12.94 -3.08
CA MET A 23 -0.71 14.31 -2.81
C MET A 23 -1.00 14.56 -1.33
N ALA A 24 -1.29 13.51 -0.57
CA ALA A 24 -1.53 13.61 0.87
C ALA A 24 -0.30 13.21 1.70
N ASN A 25 0.82 12.87 1.07
CA ASN A 25 2.04 12.46 1.75
C ASN A 25 2.92 13.68 2.07
N SER A 26 3.28 13.86 3.34
CA SER A 26 4.05 15.04 3.79
C SER A 26 5.40 15.17 3.11
N ARG A 27 6.13 14.08 2.92
CA ARG A 27 7.44 14.13 2.27
C ARG A 27 7.31 14.50 0.80
N ALA A 28 6.33 13.93 0.10
CA ALA A 28 6.09 14.23 -1.31
C ALA A 28 5.74 15.72 -1.50
N LYS A 29 4.93 16.28 -0.62
CA LYS A 29 4.58 17.70 -0.63
C LYS A 29 5.80 18.57 -0.35
N ALA A 30 6.63 18.18 0.60
CA ALA A 30 7.79 18.97 1.02
C ALA A 30 8.82 19.13 -0.11
N ILE A 31 8.95 18.13 -1.00
CA ILE A 31 9.90 18.19 -2.11
C ILE A 31 9.20 18.40 -3.46
N ASP A 32 7.92 18.75 -3.44
CA ASP A 32 7.12 19.03 -4.63
C ASP A 32 7.13 17.87 -5.64
N ASP A 33 6.95 16.65 -5.13
CA ASP A 33 7.00 15.42 -5.92
C ASP A 33 5.85 14.50 -5.50
N ALA A 34 4.63 15.00 -5.72
CA ALA A 34 3.41 14.41 -5.16
C ALA A 34 2.54 13.66 -6.18
N GLU A 35 3.11 13.26 -7.31
CA GLU A 35 2.37 12.50 -8.31
C GLU A 35 2.35 11.01 -7.98
N GLY A 36 1.21 10.37 -8.30
CA GLY A 36 1.07 8.93 -8.19
C GLY A 36 0.36 8.47 -6.92
N PHE A 37 0.45 7.18 -6.67
CA PHE A 37 -0.27 6.56 -5.56
C PHE A 37 0.35 5.22 -5.16
N VAL A 38 -0.08 4.74 -3.99
CA VAL A 38 0.18 3.38 -3.52
C VAL A 38 -1.17 2.67 -3.42
N LYS A 39 -1.26 1.47 -3.99
CA LYS A 39 -2.45 0.63 -3.90
C LYS A 39 -2.08 -0.74 -3.35
N ILE A 40 -2.82 -1.22 -2.34
CA ILE A 40 -2.62 -2.53 -1.73
C ILE A 40 -3.91 -3.33 -1.87
N LEU A 41 -3.76 -4.59 -2.29
CA LEU A 41 -4.85 -5.55 -2.39
C LEU A 41 -4.66 -6.60 -1.31
N ALA A 42 -5.68 -6.81 -0.50
CA ALA A 42 -5.64 -7.78 0.58
C ALA A 42 -6.82 -8.75 0.49
N ASP A 43 -6.61 -10.00 0.92
CA ASP A 43 -7.68 -10.99 0.97
C ASP A 43 -8.77 -10.53 1.92
N LYS A 44 -10.02 -10.63 1.49
CA LYS A 44 -11.16 -10.14 2.27
C LYS A 44 -11.32 -10.86 3.60
N LYS A 45 -10.98 -12.14 3.66
CA LYS A 45 -11.15 -12.96 4.86
C LYS A 45 -9.93 -12.95 5.76
N THR A 46 -8.75 -13.13 5.19
CA THR A 46 -7.50 -13.31 5.96
C THR A 46 -6.71 -12.03 6.14
N ASP A 47 -7.02 -11.00 5.35
CA ASP A 47 -6.27 -9.74 5.28
C ASP A 47 -4.85 -9.91 4.73
N LYS A 48 -4.49 -11.09 4.24
CA LYS A 48 -3.18 -11.33 3.67
C LYS A 48 -2.97 -10.46 2.43
N VAL A 49 -1.83 -9.82 2.31
CA VAL A 49 -1.51 -8.99 1.14
C VAL A 49 -1.36 -9.87 -0.09
N LEU A 50 -2.16 -9.60 -1.11
CA LEU A 50 -2.20 -10.37 -2.36
C LEU A 50 -1.47 -9.67 -3.49
N GLY A 51 -1.34 -8.37 -3.44
CA GLY A 51 -0.65 -7.59 -4.44
C GLY A 51 -0.54 -6.13 -4.04
N ALA A 52 0.37 -5.44 -4.69
CA ALA A 52 0.55 -4.00 -4.48
C ALA A 52 1.05 -3.37 -5.77
N HIS A 53 0.57 -2.18 -6.05
CA HIS A 53 0.90 -1.46 -7.27
C HIS A 53 1.16 0.00 -6.93
N LEU A 54 2.31 0.50 -7.34
CA LEU A 54 2.77 1.84 -7.04
C LEU A 54 3.10 2.57 -8.32
N ILE A 55 2.69 3.82 -8.40
CA ILE A 55 3.07 4.73 -9.46
C ILE A 55 3.61 5.98 -8.79
N GLY A 56 4.77 6.44 -9.24
CA GLY A 56 5.35 7.68 -8.72
C GLY A 56 6.83 7.59 -8.47
N PRO A 57 7.43 8.69 -8.01
CA PRO A 57 8.85 8.70 -7.67
C PRO A 57 9.13 7.75 -6.52
N HIS A 58 10.30 7.13 -6.55
CA HIS A 58 10.76 6.17 -5.54
C HIS A 58 9.90 4.89 -5.45
N ALA A 59 9.03 4.62 -6.42
CA ALA A 59 8.19 3.42 -6.40
C ALA A 59 9.04 2.14 -6.34
N GLY A 60 10.16 2.09 -7.04
CA GLY A 60 11.04 0.94 -7.03
C GLY A 60 11.63 0.63 -5.66
N GLU A 61 11.85 1.66 -4.84
CA GLU A 61 12.36 1.48 -3.49
C GLU A 61 11.23 1.15 -2.51
N LEU A 62 10.09 1.81 -2.66
CA LEU A 62 8.95 1.60 -1.77
C LEU A 62 8.34 0.21 -1.90
N ILE A 63 8.35 -0.37 -3.11
CA ILE A 63 7.78 -1.69 -3.35
C ILE A 63 8.53 -2.79 -2.59
N ALA A 64 9.79 -2.56 -2.26
CA ALA A 64 10.61 -3.54 -1.55
C ALA A 64 10.03 -3.86 -0.16
N GLU A 65 9.51 -2.87 0.54
CA GLU A 65 8.88 -3.08 1.85
C GLU A 65 7.71 -4.06 1.72
N ILE A 66 6.87 -3.83 0.71
CA ILE A 66 5.70 -4.68 0.48
C ILE A 66 6.14 -6.07 0.01
N GLY A 67 7.17 -6.13 -0.82
CA GLY A 67 7.74 -7.40 -1.27
C GLY A 67 8.21 -8.26 -0.11
N VAL A 68 8.95 -7.66 0.83
CA VAL A 68 9.41 -8.36 2.04
C VAL A 68 8.19 -8.82 2.87
N ALA A 69 7.22 -7.94 3.05
CA ALA A 69 6.02 -8.28 3.81
C ALA A 69 5.28 -9.46 3.19
N MET A 70 5.11 -9.45 1.86
CA MET A 70 4.44 -10.54 1.15
C MET A 70 5.20 -11.85 1.27
N GLU A 71 6.53 -11.82 1.19
CA GLU A 71 7.38 -13.01 1.32
C GLU A 71 7.15 -13.71 2.66
N PHE A 72 6.92 -12.94 3.71
CA PHE A 72 6.66 -13.48 5.04
C PHE A 72 5.16 -13.67 5.34
N GLY A 73 4.31 -13.54 4.33
CA GLY A 73 2.88 -13.78 4.48
C GLY A 73 2.14 -12.74 5.32
N ALA A 74 2.61 -11.50 5.30
CA ALA A 74 2.02 -10.44 6.12
C ALA A 74 0.62 -10.06 5.67
N SER A 75 -0.17 -9.57 6.63
CA SER A 75 -1.47 -8.96 6.38
C SER A 75 -1.32 -7.46 6.13
N SER A 76 -2.37 -6.82 5.62
CA SER A 76 -2.37 -5.36 5.50
C SER A 76 -2.28 -4.71 6.89
N GLU A 77 -2.86 -5.32 7.90
CA GLU A 77 -2.78 -4.85 9.29
C GLU A 77 -1.34 -4.85 9.79
N ASP A 78 -0.55 -5.88 9.43
CA ASP A 78 0.87 -5.92 9.82
C ASP A 78 1.62 -4.71 9.29
N ILE A 79 1.39 -4.33 8.03
CA ILE A 79 2.01 -3.13 7.45
C ILE A 79 1.49 -1.86 8.14
N ALA A 80 0.19 -1.78 8.35
CA ALA A 80 -0.45 -0.62 8.97
C ALA A 80 0.07 -0.35 10.40
N ARG A 81 0.41 -1.41 11.13
CA ARG A 81 0.88 -1.32 12.51
C ARG A 81 2.38 -1.12 12.61
N THR A 82 3.12 -1.28 11.53
CA THR A 82 4.56 -1.06 11.52
C THR A 82 4.86 0.42 11.66
N CYS A 83 5.85 0.75 12.48
CA CYS A 83 6.29 2.13 12.64
C CYS A 83 7.01 2.60 11.38
N HIS A 84 6.57 3.73 10.84
CA HIS A 84 7.21 4.36 9.68
C HIS A 84 7.70 5.75 10.08
N ALA A 85 8.89 6.11 9.62
CA ALA A 85 9.46 7.42 9.92
C ALA A 85 8.63 8.55 9.26
N HIS A 86 8.58 9.70 9.91
CA HIS A 86 7.87 10.88 9.42
C HIS A 86 8.87 12.06 9.34
N PRO A 87 8.93 12.83 8.24
CA PRO A 87 8.15 12.65 6.99
C PRO A 87 8.92 11.79 5.97
N THR A 88 8.30 10.74 5.47
CA THR A 88 8.90 9.87 4.43
C THR A 88 7.87 9.48 3.38
N PHE A 89 8.37 9.07 2.20
CA PHE A 89 7.49 8.48 1.18
C PHE A 89 6.89 7.15 1.65
N SER A 90 7.61 6.40 2.48
CA SER A 90 7.13 5.09 2.96
C SER A 90 5.88 5.19 3.82
N GLU A 91 5.58 6.37 4.38
CA GLU A 91 4.32 6.58 5.08
C GLU A 91 3.11 6.38 4.14
N ALA A 92 3.28 6.59 2.83
CA ALA A 92 2.21 6.35 1.88
C ALA A 92 1.85 4.86 1.83
N VAL A 93 2.82 3.97 2.02
CA VAL A 93 2.58 2.53 2.10
C VAL A 93 1.75 2.22 3.34
N LYS A 94 2.13 2.80 4.49
CA LYS A 94 1.37 2.65 5.74
C LYS A 94 -0.07 3.15 5.59
N GLU A 95 -0.24 4.34 5.00
CA GLU A 95 -1.57 4.92 4.81
C GLU A 95 -2.42 4.09 3.85
N ALA A 96 -1.84 3.53 2.81
CA ALA A 96 -2.56 2.63 1.91
C ALA A 96 -3.03 1.38 2.65
N ALA A 97 -2.18 0.82 3.52
CA ALA A 97 -2.53 -0.33 4.33
C ALA A 97 -3.66 0.00 5.32
N LEU A 98 -3.61 1.18 5.95
CA LEU A 98 -4.70 1.67 6.79
C LEU A 98 -6.00 1.84 6.00
N SER A 99 -5.89 2.30 4.76
CA SER A 99 -7.03 2.53 3.88
C SER A 99 -7.75 1.24 3.50
N VAL A 100 -7.10 0.09 3.56
CA VAL A 100 -7.75 -1.20 3.32
C VAL A 100 -8.97 -1.36 4.23
N ASP A 101 -8.87 -0.89 5.46
CA ASP A 101 -9.98 -0.89 6.42
C ASP A 101 -10.56 0.53 6.63
N LYS A 102 -10.29 1.44 5.70
CA LYS A 102 -10.77 2.81 5.74
C LYS A 102 -10.30 3.59 6.97
N ARG A 103 -9.05 3.37 7.37
CA ARG A 103 -8.44 4.01 8.55
C ARG A 103 -7.35 5.00 8.20
N ALA A 104 -7.21 5.41 6.93
CA ALA A 104 -6.16 6.34 6.53
C ALA A 104 -6.26 7.66 7.29
N ILE A 105 -5.13 8.15 7.78
CA ILE A 105 -5.05 9.36 8.61
C ILE A 105 -4.99 10.62 7.76
N HIS A 106 -4.33 10.56 6.62
CA HIS A 106 -4.04 11.71 5.75
C HIS A 106 -4.63 11.58 4.34
N SER A 107 -5.76 10.96 4.21
CA SER A 107 -6.37 10.72 2.89
C SER A 107 -6.73 11.98 2.10
#